data_c71a83f978b845b629f7bdcc2a45327a
#
_entry.id   c71a83f978b845b629f7bdcc2a45327a
#
_cell.length_a   1.000
_cell.length_b   1.000
_cell.length_c   1.000
_cell.angle_alpha   90.00
_cell.angle_beta   90.00
_cell.angle_gamma   90.00
#
_symmetry.space_group_name_H-M   'P 1'
#
loop_
_entity.id
_entity.type
_entity.pdbx_description
1 polymer ?
#
loop_
_entity_poly.entity_id
_entity_poly.type
_entity_poly.pdbx_seq_one_letter_code
_entity_poly.pdbx_strand_id
1 'polypeptide(L)'
;MRSAFLVMTVILTLGVGIAAAQSAEESAVTSRLDEVYAALNRGDVEGYLLNYHEDAVYPIADNVFIGRADIATFESSSFANGLQIEYTHRATRLLSPTTAISHGSQVMTSATPPVEGHAVHTWVKVGSDPIEPTVEGGGR
;
A
#
# COMPACT_ATOMS: atom_id res chain seq x y z
N MET A 1 -34.50 8.39 -35.81
CA MET A 1 -33.77 9.31 -34.90
C MET A 1 -33.95 9.01 -33.39
N ARG A 2 -34.59 7.94 -32.96
CA ARG A 2 -34.81 7.63 -31.51
C ARG A 2 -33.81 6.64 -30.91
N SER A 3 -33.01 5.94 -31.71
CA SER A 3 -32.10 4.88 -31.22
C SER A 3 -30.71 5.38 -30.81
N ALA A 4 -30.26 6.52 -31.32
CA ALA A 4 -28.90 7.05 -31.02
C ALA A 4 -28.80 7.66 -29.60
N PHE A 5 -29.88 8.19 -29.06
CA PHE A 5 -29.90 8.80 -27.71
C PHE A 5 -29.86 7.75 -26.59
N LEU A 6 -30.43 6.58 -26.79
CA LEU A 6 -30.49 5.52 -25.78
C LEU A 6 -29.12 4.86 -25.55
N VAL A 7 -28.33 4.68 -26.64
CA VAL A 7 -26.99 4.09 -26.56
C VAL A 7 -25.99 5.00 -25.84
N MET A 8 -26.11 6.31 -26.03
CA MET A 8 -25.22 7.28 -25.39
C MET A 8 -25.47 7.41 -23.89
N THR A 9 -26.71 7.25 -23.42
CA THR A 9 -27.03 7.30 -22.00
C THR A 9 -26.55 6.06 -21.24
N VAL A 10 -26.58 4.87 -21.87
CA VAL A 10 -26.10 3.62 -21.26
C VAL A 10 -24.56 3.62 -21.13
N ILE A 11 -23.84 4.15 -22.10
CA ILE A 11 -22.36 4.24 -22.06
C ILE A 11 -21.92 5.22 -20.95
N LEU A 12 -22.61 6.31 -20.76
CA LEU A 12 -22.29 7.29 -19.71
C LEU A 12 -22.49 6.73 -18.30
N THR A 13 -23.54 5.95 -18.08
CA THR A 13 -23.82 5.33 -16.76
C THR A 13 -22.83 4.22 -16.41
N LEU A 14 -22.38 3.42 -17.38
CA LEU A 14 -21.33 2.43 -17.19
C LEU A 14 -19.99 3.07 -16.86
N GLY A 15 -19.61 4.15 -17.52
CA GLY A 15 -18.37 4.87 -17.29
C GLY A 15 -18.29 5.48 -15.87
N VAL A 16 -19.39 6.04 -15.38
CA VAL A 16 -19.46 6.61 -14.03
C VAL A 16 -19.34 5.52 -12.96
N GLY A 17 -19.98 4.36 -13.17
CA GLY A 17 -19.91 3.24 -12.23
C GLY A 17 -18.49 2.67 -12.09
N ILE A 18 -17.76 2.52 -13.18
CA ILE A 18 -16.37 2.02 -13.17
C ILE A 18 -15.43 3.03 -12.51
N ALA A 19 -15.54 4.31 -12.81
CA ALA A 19 -14.73 5.35 -12.20
C ALA A 19 -14.96 5.47 -10.69
N ALA A 20 -16.21 5.35 -10.24
CA ALA A 20 -16.54 5.38 -8.82
C ALA A 20 -16.00 4.15 -8.06
N ALA A 21 -16.07 2.96 -8.66
CA ALA A 21 -15.50 1.74 -8.08
C ALA A 21 -13.98 1.82 -7.98
N GLN A 22 -13.32 2.32 -9.02
CA GLN A 22 -11.86 2.52 -9.03
C GLN A 22 -11.42 3.50 -7.94
N SER A 23 -12.12 4.62 -7.78
CA SER A 23 -11.85 5.61 -6.72
C SER A 23 -12.03 5.02 -5.32
N ALA A 24 -13.03 4.13 -5.12
CA ALA A 24 -13.26 3.47 -3.84
C ALA A 24 -12.12 2.51 -3.46
N GLU A 25 -11.62 1.71 -4.41
CA GLU A 25 -10.49 0.80 -4.18
C GLU A 25 -9.18 1.57 -3.93
N GLU A 26 -8.91 2.64 -4.67
CA GLU A 26 -7.75 3.51 -4.42
C GLU A 26 -7.83 4.16 -3.04
N SER A 27 -9.01 4.57 -2.59
CA SER A 27 -9.25 5.11 -1.25
C SER A 27 -9.04 4.04 -0.16
N ALA A 28 -9.46 2.80 -0.40
CA ALA A 28 -9.24 1.69 0.52
C ALA A 28 -7.74 1.40 0.72
N VAL A 29 -6.95 1.41 -0.35
CA VAL A 29 -5.49 1.27 -0.28
C VAL A 29 -4.86 2.41 0.52
N THR A 30 -5.30 3.65 0.31
CA THR A 30 -4.77 4.81 1.06
C THR A 30 -5.07 4.69 2.56
N SER A 31 -6.30 4.29 2.93
CA SER A 31 -6.65 4.06 4.34
C SER A 31 -5.81 2.94 4.96
N ARG A 32 -5.52 1.89 4.20
CA ARG A 32 -4.68 0.79 4.67
C ARG A 32 -3.22 1.23 4.88
N LEU A 33 -2.69 2.09 4.03
CA LEU A 33 -1.38 2.70 4.24
C LEU A 33 -1.31 3.47 5.55
N ASP A 34 -2.32 4.26 5.86
CA ASP A 34 -2.38 5.01 7.12
C ASP A 34 -2.37 4.04 8.33
N GLU A 35 -3.08 2.91 8.25
CA GLU A 35 -3.06 1.87 9.28
C GLU A 35 -1.67 1.23 9.44
N VAL A 36 -1.00 0.91 8.33
CA VAL A 36 0.37 0.33 8.30
C VAL A 36 1.34 1.24 9.03
N TYR A 37 1.43 2.49 8.63
CA TYR A 37 2.37 3.45 9.25
C TYR A 37 1.98 3.83 10.68
N ALA A 38 0.68 3.84 10.99
CA ALA A 38 0.23 4.02 12.36
C ALA A 38 0.62 2.85 13.27
N ALA A 39 0.52 1.59 12.80
CA ALA A 39 0.97 0.42 13.54
C ALA A 39 2.50 0.46 13.74
N LEU A 40 3.26 0.77 12.68
CA LEU A 40 4.71 0.94 12.74
C LEU A 40 5.11 1.95 13.82
N ASN A 41 4.54 3.15 13.77
CA ASN A 41 4.89 4.24 14.69
C ASN A 41 4.45 4.01 16.13
N ARG A 42 3.50 3.09 16.39
CA ARG A 42 3.13 2.65 17.75
C ARG A 42 4.00 1.50 18.28
N GLY A 43 4.88 0.94 17.45
CA GLY A 43 5.62 -0.27 17.77
C GLY A 43 4.77 -1.54 17.78
N ASP A 44 3.62 -1.53 17.10
CA ASP A 44 2.69 -2.65 16.97
C ASP A 44 3.15 -3.57 15.83
N VAL A 45 4.11 -4.43 16.13
CA VAL A 45 4.70 -5.37 15.15
C VAL A 45 3.65 -6.29 14.55
N GLU A 46 2.73 -6.81 15.36
CA GLU A 46 1.69 -7.73 14.90
C GLU A 46 0.71 -7.02 13.95
N GLY A 47 0.20 -5.86 14.34
CA GLY A 47 -0.67 -5.05 13.50
C GLY A 47 -0.01 -4.60 12.19
N TYR A 48 1.29 -4.29 12.22
CA TYR A 48 2.07 -3.99 11.02
C TYR A 48 2.15 -5.19 10.08
N LEU A 49 2.51 -6.38 10.61
CA LEU A 49 2.70 -7.60 9.82
C LEU A 49 1.41 -8.17 9.25
N LEU A 50 0.25 -7.90 9.86
CA LEU A 50 -1.05 -8.30 9.30
C LEU A 50 -1.32 -7.71 7.92
N ASN A 51 -0.63 -6.63 7.55
CA ASN A 51 -0.77 -6.00 6.25
C ASN A 51 0.11 -6.64 5.16
N TYR A 52 0.98 -7.58 5.50
CA TYR A 52 1.83 -8.28 4.54
C TYR A 52 1.24 -9.64 4.17
N HIS A 53 1.20 -9.94 2.89
CA HIS A 53 0.89 -11.28 2.41
C HIS A 53 1.91 -12.28 2.96
N GLU A 54 1.53 -13.56 3.12
CA GLU A 54 2.43 -14.59 3.63
C GLU A 54 3.68 -14.80 2.75
N ASP A 55 3.55 -14.55 1.44
CA ASP A 55 4.63 -14.62 0.44
C ASP A 55 5.16 -13.24 0.04
N ALA A 56 4.95 -12.21 0.85
CA ALA A 56 5.41 -10.86 0.53
C ALA A 56 6.92 -10.82 0.28
N VAL A 57 7.34 -9.99 -0.67
CA VAL A 57 8.76 -9.72 -0.94
C VAL A 57 9.07 -8.30 -0.46
N TYR A 58 10.01 -8.20 0.45
CA TYR A 58 10.37 -6.95 1.12
C TYR A 58 11.85 -6.62 0.85
N PRO A 59 12.14 -5.85 -0.23
CA PRO A 59 13.50 -5.39 -0.51
C PRO A 59 13.79 -4.14 0.33
N ILE A 60 14.89 -4.16 1.06
CA ILE A 60 15.40 -3.00 1.80
C ILE A 60 16.93 -2.94 1.74
N ALA A 61 17.47 -1.82 1.29
CA ALA A 61 18.86 -1.66 0.97
C ALA A 61 19.38 -2.82 0.08
N ASP A 62 20.41 -3.52 0.52
CA ASP A 62 21.00 -4.63 -0.23
C ASP A 62 20.41 -6.01 0.16
N ASN A 63 19.33 -6.02 0.94
CA ASN A 63 18.70 -7.24 1.44
C ASN A 63 17.31 -7.44 0.82
N VAL A 64 16.88 -8.69 0.73
CA VAL A 64 15.53 -9.07 0.33
C VAL A 64 15.02 -10.09 1.35
N PHE A 65 13.91 -9.77 1.99
CA PHE A 65 13.21 -10.65 2.92
C PHE A 65 12.00 -11.25 2.22
N ILE A 66 11.77 -12.54 2.39
CA ILE A 66 10.69 -13.27 1.70
C ILE A 66 9.77 -13.91 2.73
N GLY A 67 8.52 -13.54 2.66
CA GLY A 67 7.50 -14.02 3.57
C GLY A 67 7.43 -13.25 4.89
N ARG A 68 6.26 -13.31 5.48
CA ARG A 68 5.93 -12.57 6.71
C ARG A 68 6.90 -12.89 7.88
N ALA A 69 7.38 -14.11 7.98
CA ALA A 69 8.27 -14.51 9.07
C ALA A 69 9.68 -13.87 8.97
N ASP A 70 10.24 -13.77 7.77
CA ASP A 70 11.53 -13.13 7.55
C ASP A 70 11.41 -11.61 7.79
N ILE A 71 10.33 -11.00 7.29
CA ILE A 71 10.02 -9.59 7.51
C ILE A 71 9.88 -9.32 9.01
N ALA A 72 9.16 -10.18 9.75
CA ALA A 72 8.99 -10.07 11.19
C ALA A 72 10.34 -10.10 11.93
N THR A 73 11.23 -10.99 11.54
CA THR A 73 12.56 -11.13 12.15
C THR A 73 13.39 -9.86 11.96
N PHE A 74 13.38 -9.31 10.74
CA PHE A 74 14.10 -8.07 10.43
C PHE A 74 13.49 -6.88 11.18
N GLU A 75 12.18 -6.69 11.07
CA GLU A 75 11.49 -5.52 11.63
C GLU A 75 11.44 -5.52 13.15
N SER A 76 11.47 -6.68 13.81
CA SER A 76 11.51 -6.75 15.27
C SER A 76 12.66 -5.95 15.87
N SER A 77 13.81 -5.90 15.23
CA SER A 77 14.94 -5.08 15.66
C SER A 77 14.69 -3.59 15.44
N SER A 78 14.08 -3.22 14.32
CA SER A 78 13.72 -1.84 13.99
C SER A 78 12.70 -1.28 14.99
N PHE A 79 11.67 -2.05 15.29
CA PHE A 79 10.66 -1.71 16.30
C PHE A 79 11.25 -1.60 17.70
N ALA A 80 12.11 -2.54 18.10
CA ALA A 80 12.79 -2.52 19.40
C ALA A 80 13.69 -1.28 19.58
N ASN A 81 14.23 -0.74 18.48
CA ASN A 81 15.00 0.49 18.46
C ASN A 81 14.17 1.77 18.30
N GLY A 82 12.84 1.65 18.36
CA GLY A 82 11.93 2.80 18.31
C GLY A 82 11.84 3.45 16.93
N LEU A 83 11.78 2.64 15.87
CA LEU A 83 11.58 3.13 14.51
C LEU A 83 10.38 4.05 14.41
N GLN A 84 10.57 5.22 13.81
CA GLN A 84 9.51 6.21 13.53
C GLN A 84 9.64 6.69 12.09
N ILE A 85 8.56 6.62 11.34
CA ILE A 85 8.51 7.04 9.94
C ILE A 85 7.32 7.97 9.72
N GLU A 86 7.59 9.14 9.19
CA GLU A 86 6.58 10.02 8.60
C GLU A 86 6.42 9.67 7.13
N TYR A 87 5.24 9.17 6.76
CA TYR A 87 4.91 8.82 5.38
C TYR A 87 3.97 9.85 4.77
N THR A 88 4.28 10.28 3.55
CA THR A 88 3.43 11.17 2.75
C THR A 88 3.02 10.45 1.48
N HIS A 89 1.75 10.04 1.43
CA HIS A 89 1.16 9.42 0.25
C HIS A 89 1.20 10.38 -0.96
N ARG A 90 1.55 9.85 -2.13
CA ARG A 90 1.60 10.62 -3.39
C ARG A 90 0.55 10.18 -4.39
N ALA A 91 0.45 8.89 -4.64
CA ALA A 91 -0.54 8.34 -5.56
C ALA A 91 -0.76 6.85 -5.32
N THR A 92 -1.97 6.40 -5.64
CA THR A 92 -2.35 5.01 -5.82
C THR A 92 -2.89 4.83 -7.23
N ARG A 93 -2.58 3.70 -7.85
CA ARG A 93 -3.14 3.30 -9.17
C ARG A 93 -3.55 1.85 -9.15
N LEU A 94 -4.75 1.56 -9.59
CA LEU A 94 -5.16 0.20 -9.90
C LEU A 94 -4.48 -0.25 -11.20
N LEU A 95 -3.80 -1.40 -11.14
CA LEU A 95 -3.20 -2.07 -12.29
C LEU A 95 -4.17 -3.11 -12.88
N SER A 96 -5.04 -3.65 -12.03
CA SER A 96 -6.11 -4.59 -12.36
C SER A 96 -7.22 -4.49 -11.30
N PRO A 97 -8.35 -5.19 -11.44
CA PRO A 97 -9.38 -5.26 -10.40
C PRO A 97 -8.90 -5.81 -9.05
N THR A 98 -7.77 -6.49 -9.03
CA THR A 98 -7.21 -7.15 -7.83
C THR A 98 -5.81 -6.70 -7.47
N THR A 99 -5.24 -5.74 -8.19
CA THR A 99 -3.85 -5.30 -7.96
C THR A 99 -3.76 -3.79 -8.04
N ALA A 100 -3.13 -3.18 -7.05
CA ALA A 100 -2.80 -1.76 -7.06
C ALA A 100 -1.32 -1.55 -6.76
N ILE A 101 -0.83 -0.38 -7.15
CA ILE A 101 0.47 0.14 -6.75
C ILE A 101 0.26 1.50 -6.09
N SER A 102 0.94 1.73 -4.97
CA SER A 102 0.98 3.03 -4.32
C SER A 102 2.41 3.47 -4.10
N HIS A 103 2.64 4.76 -4.05
CA HIS A 103 3.95 5.31 -3.73
C HIS A 103 3.84 6.60 -2.92
N GLY A 104 4.90 6.89 -2.18
CA GLY A 104 5.01 8.09 -1.39
C GLY A 104 6.44 8.43 -1.03
N SER A 105 6.62 9.55 -0.36
CA SER A 105 7.88 9.91 0.30
C SER A 105 7.80 9.54 1.78
N GLN A 106 8.93 9.19 2.36
CA GLN A 106 9.03 8.89 3.78
C GLN A 106 10.24 9.55 4.41
N VAL A 107 10.13 9.85 5.69
CA VAL A 107 11.23 10.38 6.51
C VAL A 107 11.34 9.51 7.75
N MET A 108 12.47 8.85 7.93
CA MET A 108 12.78 8.14 9.16
C MET A 108 13.24 9.16 10.21
N THR A 109 12.32 9.57 11.06
CA THR A 109 12.54 10.63 12.06
C THR A 109 13.29 10.13 13.30
N SER A 110 13.32 8.82 13.53
CA SER A 110 14.12 8.19 14.60
C SER A 110 15.63 8.18 14.31
N ALA A 111 16.05 8.41 13.07
CA ALA A 111 17.46 8.54 12.71
C ALA A 111 18.00 9.94 12.97
N THR A 112 19.32 10.06 13.22
CA THR A 112 19.99 11.35 13.42
C THR A 112 21.27 11.42 12.53
N PRO A 113 21.29 12.24 11.48
CA PRO A 113 20.15 13.07 10.99
C PRO A 113 19.00 12.22 10.45
N PRO A 114 17.79 12.78 10.32
CA PRO A 114 16.66 12.10 9.67
C PRO A 114 17.01 11.63 8.27
N VAL A 115 16.51 10.45 7.88
CA VAL A 115 16.78 9.86 6.57
C VAL A 115 15.51 9.96 5.71
N GLU A 116 15.66 10.61 4.55
CA GLU A 116 14.59 10.72 3.56
C GLU A 116 14.68 9.58 2.54
N GLY A 117 13.51 9.17 2.04
CA GLY A 117 13.41 8.11 1.05
C GLY A 117 12.05 8.09 0.35
N HIS A 118 11.88 7.08 -0.48
CA HIS A 118 10.62 6.79 -1.14
C HIS A 118 10.20 5.35 -0.84
N ALA A 119 8.90 5.14 -0.71
CA ALA A 119 8.32 3.83 -0.57
C ALA A 119 7.37 3.54 -1.74
N VAL A 120 7.43 2.32 -2.24
CA VAL A 120 6.52 1.79 -3.26
C VAL A 120 5.93 0.50 -2.72
N HIS A 121 4.60 0.41 -2.73
CA HIS A 121 3.87 -0.75 -2.24
C HIS A 121 3.06 -1.35 -3.38
N THR A 122 3.12 -2.65 -3.54
CA THR A 122 2.21 -3.41 -4.39
C THR A 122 1.16 -4.09 -3.52
N TRP A 123 -0.09 -3.91 -3.88
CA TRP A 123 -1.25 -4.39 -3.14
C TRP A 123 -1.97 -5.44 -3.94
N VAL A 124 -2.35 -6.53 -3.31
CA VAL A 124 -3.13 -7.60 -3.93
C VAL A 124 -4.38 -7.85 -3.12
N LYS A 125 -5.52 -7.93 -3.81
CA LYS A 125 -6.79 -8.31 -3.20
C LYS A 125 -6.85 -9.81 -3.07
N VAL A 126 -6.96 -10.31 -1.85
CA VAL A 126 -7.07 -11.75 -1.54
C VAL A 126 -8.52 -12.07 -1.15
N GLY A 127 -9.20 -12.88 -1.95
CA GLY A 127 -10.60 -13.23 -1.72
C GLY A 127 -11.55 -12.05 -1.90
N SER A 128 -12.49 -11.89 -0.97
CA SER A 128 -13.41 -10.74 -0.90
C SER A 128 -12.89 -9.59 -0.04
N ASP A 129 -11.74 -9.76 0.58
CA ASP A 129 -11.16 -8.78 1.49
C ASP A 129 -10.47 -7.63 0.74
N PRO A 130 -10.24 -6.49 1.38
CA PRO A 130 -9.51 -5.38 0.78
C PRO A 130 -8.08 -5.80 0.39
N ILE A 131 -7.51 -5.05 -0.56
CA ILE A 131 -6.18 -5.30 -1.13
C ILE A 131 -5.10 -5.32 -0.03
N GLU A 132 -4.28 -6.37 0.00
CA GLU A 132 -3.13 -6.49 0.92
C GLU A 132 -1.81 -6.11 0.22
N PRO A 133 -0.84 -5.50 0.91
CA PRO A 133 0.46 -5.19 0.33
C PRO A 133 1.30 -6.46 0.12
N THR A 134 1.91 -6.56 -1.05
CA THR A 134 2.78 -7.70 -1.41
C THR A 134 4.25 -7.33 -1.52
N VAL A 135 4.55 -6.06 -1.79
CA VAL A 135 5.93 -5.59 -2.02
C VAL A 135 6.10 -4.18 -1.48
N GLU A 136 7.11 -3.96 -0.69
CA GLU A 136 7.62 -2.65 -0.35
C GLU A 136 9.02 -2.49 -0.94
N GLY A 137 9.23 -1.44 -1.71
CA GLY A 137 10.53 -1.09 -2.26
C GLY A 137 11.02 0.23 -1.65
N GLY A 138 12.03 0.17 -0.81
CA GLY A 138 12.73 1.37 -0.34
C GLY A 138 13.85 1.72 -1.32
N GLY A 139 13.69 2.82 -2.07
CA GLY A 139 14.76 3.41 -2.86
C GLY A 139 15.46 4.53 -2.08
N ARG A 140 16.76 4.60 -2.20
CA ARG A 140 17.57 5.76 -1.79
C ARG A 140 17.43 6.88 -2.81
#